data_3e24e21c2a023c1decafad7bfa8da043
#
_entry.id   3e24e21c2a023c1decafad7bfa8da043
#
_cell.length_a   1.000
_cell.length_b   1.000
_cell.length_c   1.000
_cell.angle_alpha   90.00
_cell.angle_beta   90.00
_cell.angle_gamma   90.00
#
_symmetry.space_group_name_H-M   'P 1'
#
loop_
_entity.id
_entity.type
_entity.pdbx_description
1 polymer ?
#
loop_
_entity_poly.entity_id
_entity_poly.type
_entity_poly.pdbx_seq_one_letter_code
_entity_poly.pdbx_strand_id
1 'polypeptide(L)'
;MTLVENIQREDLNAIEQARAFERLMDEFQSTQEAVAERTGKDRTTVANAIRLLKLEPTIQDWIEEGKLSAGHGRALLAVPDSQLRMRYAQRAARGGLTVRQIERLASRRVRGARAALVDVQMDPNIKEALDELQRHLGTKVILRQKTKMRPGQLVLEYYDDAQLMGIYDRLLK
;
A
#
# COMPACT_ATOMS: atom_id res chain seq x y z
N MET A 1 -15.32 1.63 -37.48
CA MET A 1 -15.04 0.91 -36.23
C MET A 1 -15.19 1.88 -35.09
N THR A 2 -16.17 1.68 -34.24
CA THR A 2 -16.41 2.57 -33.11
C THR A 2 -15.45 2.22 -31.97
N LEU A 3 -15.04 3.22 -31.18
CA LEU A 3 -14.11 3.04 -30.06
C LEU A 3 -14.60 1.97 -29.04
N VAL A 4 -15.91 1.85 -28.89
CA VAL A 4 -16.58 0.84 -28.05
C VAL A 4 -16.35 -0.58 -28.58
N GLU A 5 -16.42 -0.79 -29.90
CA GLU A 5 -16.17 -2.09 -30.55
C GLU A 5 -14.72 -2.54 -30.35
N ASN A 6 -13.77 -1.60 -30.35
CA ASN A 6 -12.36 -1.88 -30.12
C ASN A 6 -12.08 -2.32 -28.67
N ILE A 7 -12.83 -1.81 -27.68
CA ILE A 7 -12.70 -2.19 -26.26
C ILE A 7 -13.30 -3.56 -25.96
N GLN A 8 -14.23 -4.04 -26.78
CA GLN A 8 -14.85 -5.35 -26.64
C GLN A 8 -13.99 -6.47 -27.23
N ARG A 9 -12.85 -6.15 -27.87
CA ARG A 9 -11.87 -7.17 -28.31
C ARG A 9 -11.24 -7.85 -27.11
N GLU A 10 -11.22 -9.18 -27.13
CA GLU A 10 -10.66 -10.00 -26.04
C GLU A 10 -9.11 -9.92 -25.95
N ASP A 11 -8.45 -9.26 -26.91
CA ASP A 11 -6.99 -9.23 -27.07
C ASP A 11 -6.30 -8.02 -26.43
N LEU A 12 -7.04 -7.07 -25.84
CA LEU A 12 -6.46 -5.87 -25.23
C LEU A 12 -5.77 -6.21 -23.90
N ASN A 13 -4.50 -5.80 -23.76
CA ASN A 13 -3.84 -5.87 -22.46
C ASN A 13 -4.44 -4.83 -21.48
N ALA A 14 -4.11 -4.97 -20.18
CA ALA A 14 -4.73 -4.15 -19.12
C ALA A 14 -4.43 -2.65 -19.24
N ILE A 15 -3.30 -2.26 -19.82
CA ILE A 15 -2.92 -0.85 -20.03
C ILE A 15 -3.60 -0.29 -21.28
N GLU A 16 -3.66 -1.06 -22.36
CA GLU A 16 -4.41 -0.66 -23.56
C GLU A 16 -5.90 -0.45 -23.23
N GLN A 17 -6.47 -1.37 -22.45
CA GLN A 17 -7.85 -1.23 -21.97
C GLN A 17 -8.03 0.03 -21.12
N ALA A 18 -7.06 0.33 -20.22
CA ALA A 18 -7.09 1.54 -19.40
C ALA A 18 -7.05 2.82 -20.24
N ARG A 19 -6.15 2.88 -21.24
CA ARG A 19 -6.07 4.02 -22.18
C ARG A 19 -7.33 4.18 -23.02
N ALA A 20 -7.95 3.08 -23.43
CA ALA A 20 -9.20 3.12 -24.16
C ALA A 20 -10.36 3.66 -23.31
N PHE A 21 -10.44 3.28 -22.04
CA PHE A 21 -11.43 3.86 -21.12
C PHE A 21 -11.18 5.35 -20.86
N GLU A 22 -9.93 5.76 -20.68
CA GLU A 22 -9.56 7.17 -20.49
C GLU A 22 -9.98 8.00 -21.71
N ARG A 23 -9.67 7.54 -22.93
CA ARG A 23 -10.12 8.19 -24.18
C ARG A 23 -11.63 8.31 -24.29
N LEU A 24 -12.37 7.25 -23.91
CA LEU A 24 -13.84 7.31 -23.92
C LEU A 24 -14.37 8.37 -22.94
N MET A 25 -13.75 8.51 -21.77
CA MET A 25 -14.14 9.54 -20.81
C MET A 25 -13.88 10.94 -21.38
N ASP A 26 -12.73 11.16 -22.01
CA ASP A 26 -12.32 12.45 -22.53
C ASP A 26 -13.15 12.87 -23.77
N GLU A 27 -13.32 11.96 -24.73
CA GLU A 27 -14.07 12.26 -25.96
C GLU A 27 -15.56 12.52 -25.71
N PHE A 28 -16.17 11.79 -24.76
CA PHE A 28 -17.59 11.89 -24.48
C PHE A 28 -17.91 12.69 -23.22
N GLN A 29 -16.91 13.30 -22.58
CA GLN A 29 -17.05 14.01 -21.29
C GLN A 29 -17.85 13.18 -20.28
N SER A 30 -17.60 11.86 -20.29
CA SER A 30 -18.39 10.86 -19.59
C SER A 30 -17.78 10.47 -18.25
N THR A 31 -18.63 10.08 -17.30
CA THR A 31 -18.18 9.51 -16.02
C THR A 31 -17.73 8.05 -16.18
N GLN A 32 -16.94 7.55 -15.21
CA GLN A 32 -16.55 6.13 -15.17
C GLN A 32 -17.77 5.18 -15.17
N GLU A 33 -18.88 5.63 -14.61
CA GLU A 33 -20.14 4.89 -14.56
C GLU A 33 -20.77 4.76 -15.94
N ALA A 34 -20.84 5.87 -16.71
CA ALA A 34 -21.33 5.88 -18.08
C ALA A 34 -20.44 5.04 -19.02
N VAL A 35 -19.12 5.07 -18.84
CA VAL A 35 -18.19 4.22 -19.60
C VAL A 35 -18.40 2.75 -19.26
N ALA A 36 -18.60 2.42 -17.98
CA ALA A 36 -18.86 1.05 -17.53
C ALA A 36 -20.15 0.49 -18.16
N GLU A 37 -21.24 1.26 -18.14
CA GLU A 37 -22.51 0.90 -18.75
C GLU A 37 -22.38 0.66 -20.27
N ARG A 38 -21.73 1.60 -20.99
CA ARG A 38 -21.51 1.50 -22.44
C ARG A 38 -20.65 0.31 -22.87
N THR A 39 -19.69 -0.09 -22.02
CA THR A 39 -18.75 -1.18 -22.32
C THR A 39 -19.18 -2.53 -21.73
N GLY A 40 -20.29 -2.57 -20.98
CA GLY A 40 -20.79 -3.79 -20.32
C GLY A 40 -19.85 -4.28 -19.19
N LYS A 41 -19.08 -3.37 -18.58
CA LYS A 41 -18.15 -3.68 -17.49
C LYS A 41 -18.65 -3.06 -16.18
N ASP A 42 -18.18 -3.58 -15.05
CA ASP A 42 -18.45 -2.95 -13.76
C ASP A 42 -17.68 -1.63 -13.62
N ARG A 43 -18.26 -0.64 -12.95
CA ARG A 43 -17.57 0.63 -12.61
C ARG A 43 -16.23 0.41 -11.91
N THR A 44 -16.16 -0.59 -11.02
CA THR A 44 -14.91 -0.94 -10.31
C THR A 44 -13.84 -1.45 -11.26
N THR A 45 -14.21 -2.15 -12.32
CA THR A 45 -13.28 -2.64 -13.36
C THR A 45 -12.70 -1.45 -14.13
N VAL A 46 -13.55 -0.51 -14.59
CA VAL A 46 -13.11 0.71 -15.28
C VAL A 46 -12.21 1.56 -14.39
N ALA A 47 -12.62 1.81 -13.15
CA ALA A 47 -11.84 2.59 -12.18
C ALA A 47 -10.47 1.96 -11.90
N ASN A 48 -10.42 0.63 -11.73
CA ASN A 48 -9.16 -0.09 -11.48
C ASN A 48 -8.23 -0.09 -12.70
N ALA A 49 -8.77 -0.17 -13.91
CA ALA A 49 -7.98 -0.07 -15.14
C ALA A 49 -7.36 1.32 -15.27
N ILE A 50 -8.15 2.39 -15.20
CA ILE A 50 -7.67 3.78 -15.28
C ILE A 50 -6.62 4.08 -14.21
N ARG A 51 -6.75 3.53 -13.01
CA ARG A 51 -5.74 3.71 -11.96
C ARG A 51 -4.38 3.16 -12.34
N LEU A 52 -4.27 2.16 -13.22
CA LEU A 52 -2.97 1.62 -13.67
C LEU A 52 -2.15 2.67 -14.44
N LEU A 53 -2.80 3.64 -15.11
CA LEU A 53 -2.12 4.71 -15.81
C LEU A 53 -1.40 5.70 -14.88
N LYS A 54 -1.67 5.64 -13.57
CA LYS A 54 -0.95 6.43 -12.55
C LYS A 54 0.37 5.81 -12.11
N LEU A 55 0.68 4.60 -12.60
CA LEU A 55 1.98 3.97 -12.37
C LEU A 55 3.05 4.61 -13.24
N GLU A 56 4.29 4.49 -12.81
CA GLU A 56 5.46 4.90 -13.59
C GLU A 56 5.46 4.20 -14.96
N PRO A 57 5.86 4.90 -16.05
CA PRO A 57 5.84 4.34 -17.42
C PRO A 57 6.49 2.96 -17.52
N THR A 58 7.65 2.78 -16.91
CA THR A 58 8.36 1.48 -16.88
C THR A 58 7.52 0.35 -16.28
N ILE A 59 6.68 0.64 -15.27
CA ILE A 59 5.82 -0.39 -14.68
C ILE A 59 4.64 -0.69 -15.62
N GLN A 60 4.12 0.32 -16.31
CA GLN A 60 3.10 0.14 -17.34
C GLN A 60 3.64 -0.75 -18.46
N ASP A 61 4.85 -0.48 -18.98
CA ASP A 61 5.51 -1.28 -20.00
C ASP A 61 5.63 -2.75 -19.57
N TRP A 62 6.01 -3.04 -18.33
CA TRP A 62 6.09 -4.40 -17.81
C TRP A 62 4.72 -5.09 -17.70
N ILE A 63 3.64 -4.32 -17.50
CA ILE A 63 2.29 -4.87 -17.55
C ILE A 63 1.88 -5.17 -19.00
N GLU A 64 2.20 -4.29 -19.95
CA GLU A 64 1.97 -4.48 -21.37
C GLU A 64 2.71 -5.71 -21.92
N GLU A 65 3.97 -5.90 -21.51
CA GLU A 65 4.82 -7.03 -21.86
C GLU A 65 4.43 -8.34 -21.13
N GLY A 66 3.46 -8.34 -20.23
CA GLY A 66 3.05 -9.50 -19.44
C GLY A 66 4.03 -9.92 -18.34
N LYS A 67 5.12 -9.15 -18.08
CA LYS A 67 6.06 -9.38 -16.97
C LYS A 67 5.40 -9.15 -15.61
N LEU A 68 4.41 -8.25 -15.56
CA LEU A 68 3.57 -7.98 -14.42
C LEU A 68 2.10 -8.13 -14.78
N SER A 69 1.30 -8.71 -13.89
CA SER A 69 -0.16 -8.73 -14.07
C SER A 69 -0.80 -7.40 -13.63
N ALA A 70 -2.02 -7.12 -14.09
CA ALA A 70 -2.83 -6.01 -13.59
C ALA A 70 -3.02 -6.05 -12.06
N GLY A 71 -3.04 -7.24 -11.46
CA GLY A 71 -3.05 -7.44 -10.01
C GLY A 71 -1.80 -6.90 -9.32
N HIS A 72 -0.61 -7.15 -9.91
CA HIS A 72 0.64 -6.54 -9.42
C HIS A 72 0.59 -5.02 -9.51
N GLY A 73 0.11 -4.46 -10.62
CA GLY A 73 -0.07 -3.01 -10.79
C GLY A 73 -0.95 -2.39 -9.69
N ARG A 74 -2.12 -3.00 -9.42
CA ARG A 74 -3.01 -2.53 -8.36
C ARG A 74 -2.39 -2.58 -6.96
N ALA A 75 -1.66 -3.66 -6.65
CA ALA A 75 -0.95 -3.77 -5.37
C ALA A 75 0.18 -2.73 -5.24
N LEU A 76 0.89 -2.44 -6.33
CA LEU A 76 1.96 -1.44 -6.38
C LEU A 76 1.44 -0.02 -6.17
N LEU A 77 0.24 0.32 -6.65
CA LEU A 77 -0.42 1.62 -6.39
C LEU A 77 -0.65 1.90 -4.91
N ALA A 78 -0.73 0.87 -4.07
CA ALA A 78 -0.84 1.03 -2.62
C ALA A 78 0.51 1.37 -1.93
N VAL A 79 1.62 1.37 -2.66
CA VAL A 79 2.95 1.75 -2.17
C VAL A 79 3.15 3.24 -2.44
N PRO A 80 3.16 4.13 -1.41
CA PRO A 80 3.22 5.59 -1.64
C PRO A 80 4.55 6.06 -2.23
N ASP A 81 5.65 5.47 -1.80
CA ASP A 81 7.00 5.81 -2.20
C ASP A 81 7.32 5.24 -3.59
N SER A 82 7.61 6.12 -4.56
CA SER A 82 7.87 5.75 -5.96
C SER A 82 9.14 4.91 -6.13
N GLN A 83 10.21 5.19 -5.38
CA GLN A 83 11.45 4.41 -5.45
C GLN A 83 11.24 2.99 -4.92
N LEU A 84 10.50 2.87 -3.82
CA LEU A 84 10.17 1.57 -3.25
C LEU A 84 9.20 0.79 -4.16
N ARG A 85 8.22 1.48 -4.75
CA ARG A 85 7.29 0.92 -5.72
C ARG A 85 8.06 0.32 -6.89
N MET A 86 9.04 1.05 -7.44
CA MET A 86 9.90 0.58 -8.51
C MET A 86 10.72 -0.66 -8.09
N ARG A 87 11.29 -0.67 -6.88
CA ARG A 87 12.02 -1.85 -6.35
C ARG A 87 11.13 -3.09 -6.23
N TYR A 88 9.89 -2.92 -5.77
CA TYR A 88 8.94 -4.03 -5.69
C TYR A 88 8.50 -4.51 -7.06
N ALA A 89 8.27 -3.59 -8.00
CA ALA A 89 7.94 -3.89 -9.38
C ALA A 89 9.06 -4.70 -10.07
N GLN A 90 10.32 -4.28 -9.93
CA GLN A 90 11.49 -5.01 -10.46
C GLN A 90 11.59 -6.42 -9.89
N ARG A 91 11.37 -6.58 -8.58
CA ARG A 91 11.38 -7.90 -7.94
C ARG A 91 10.24 -8.78 -8.43
N ALA A 92 9.05 -8.22 -8.58
CA ALA A 92 7.88 -8.94 -9.07
C ALA A 92 8.05 -9.36 -10.54
N ALA A 93 8.58 -8.48 -11.40
CA ALA A 93 8.87 -8.77 -12.81
C ALA A 93 9.88 -9.93 -12.99
N ARG A 94 10.74 -10.16 -11.99
CA ARG A 94 11.67 -11.30 -11.93
C ARG A 94 11.08 -12.55 -11.23
N GLY A 95 9.78 -12.55 -10.94
CA GLY A 95 9.11 -13.64 -10.21
C GLY A 95 9.38 -13.70 -8.71
N GLY A 96 10.08 -12.71 -8.14
CA GLY A 96 10.48 -12.72 -6.72
C GLY A 96 9.45 -12.16 -5.74
N LEU A 97 8.32 -11.62 -6.20
CA LEU A 97 7.21 -11.14 -5.37
C LEU A 97 5.86 -11.43 -6.00
N THR A 98 4.96 -12.00 -5.20
CA THR A 98 3.56 -12.18 -5.58
C THR A 98 2.72 -10.96 -5.21
N VAL A 99 1.52 -10.82 -5.82
CA VAL A 99 0.55 -9.77 -5.50
C VAL A 99 0.29 -9.68 -3.99
N ARG A 100 0.00 -10.80 -3.33
CA ARG A 100 -0.25 -10.86 -1.87
C ARG A 100 0.93 -10.42 -1.02
N GLN A 101 2.15 -10.67 -1.48
CA GLN A 101 3.35 -10.20 -0.77
C GLN A 101 3.51 -8.69 -0.89
N ILE A 102 3.26 -8.11 -2.07
CA ILE A 102 3.28 -6.65 -2.27
C ILE A 102 2.21 -5.99 -1.40
N GLU A 103 0.98 -6.50 -1.38
CA GLU A 103 -0.11 -6.00 -0.52
C GLU A 103 0.27 -6.01 0.97
N ARG A 104 0.88 -7.10 1.45
CA ARG A 104 1.37 -7.20 2.84
C ARG A 104 2.46 -6.17 3.15
N LEU A 105 3.40 -5.98 2.23
CA LEU A 105 4.48 -5.01 2.39
C LEU A 105 3.95 -3.57 2.38
N ALA A 106 3.03 -3.24 1.48
CA ALA A 106 2.35 -1.95 1.43
C ALA A 106 1.57 -1.67 2.72
N SER A 107 0.76 -2.65 3.18
CA SER A 107 -0.04 -2.53 4.41
C SER A 107 0.80 -2.35 5.68
N ARG A 108 1.94 -3.04 5.78
CA ARG A 108 2.88 -2.88 6.92
C ARG A 108 3.44 -1.45 6.99
N ARG A 109 3.78 -0.85 5.85
CA ARG A 109 4.28 0.53 5.82
C ARG A 109 3.23 1.58 6.10
N VAL A 110 2.01 1.40 5.57
CA VAL A 110 0.89 2.30 5.90
C VAL A 110 0.60 2.26 7.40
N ARG A 111 0.66 1.07 8.03
CA ARG A 111 0.53 0.94 9.49
C ARG A 111 1.71 1.57 10.24
N GLY A 112 2.94 1.38 9.76
CA GLY A 112 4.14 1.99 10.34
C GLY A 112 4.14 3.51 10.20
N ALA A 113 3.81 4.05 9.04
CA ALA A 113 3.67 5.49 8.81
C ALA A 113 2.52 6.10 9.65
N ARG A 114 1.40 5.38 9.80
CA ARG A 114 0.29 5.82 10.65
C ARG A 114 0.64 5.76 12.15
N ALA A 115 1.48 4.80 12.56
CA ALA A 115 2.02 4.75 13.91
C ALA A 115 2.99 5.93 14.16
N ALA A 116 3.83 6.27 13.18
CA ALA A 116 4.74 7.41 13.25
C ALA A 116 4.00 8.76 13.22
N LEU A 117 2.87 8.88 12.51
CA LEU A 117 2.01 10.08 12.52
C LEU A 117 1.22 10.23 13.82
N VAL A 118 0.96 9.13 14.54
CA VAL A 118 0.37 9.16 15.88
C VAL A 118 1.37 9.70 16.91
N ASP A 119 2.68 9.52 16.66
CA ASP A 119 3.75 10.06 17.49
C ASP A 119 3.81 11.61 17.46
N VAL A 120 3.33 12.25 16.39
CA VAL A 120 3.29 13.73 16.25
C VAL A 120 2.15 14.38 17.04
N GLN A 121 1.15 13.62 17.48
CA GLN A 121 0.01 14.09 18.30
C GLN A 121 0.01 13.56 19.74
N MET A 122 1.13 12.99 20.20
CA MET A 122 1.24 12.49 21.55
C MET A 122 1.36 13.68 22.53
N ASP A 123 0.59 13.60 23.62
CA ASP A 123 0.69 14.55 24.73
C ASP A 123 2.19 14.67 25.17
N PRO A 124 2.74 15.89 25.29
CA PRO A 124 4.14 16.08 25.68
C PRO A 124 4.52 15.34 26.97
N ASN A 125 3.63 15.25 27.94
CA ASN A 125 3.85 14.52 29.18
C ASN A 125 3.98 13.00 28.96
N ILE A 126 3.19 12.45 28.03
CA ILE A 126 3.27 11.03 27.67
C ILE A 126 4.58 10.74 26.93
N LYS A 127 5.02 11.67 26.08
CA LYS A 127 6.29 11.52 25.35
C LYS A 127 7.47 11.53 26.34
N GLU A 128 7.50 12.47 27.28
CA GLU A 128 8.53 12.55 28.32
C GLU A 128 8.59 11.26 29.16
N ALA A 129 7.42 10.76 29.60
CA ALA A 129 7.32 9.51 30.35
C ALA A 129 7.83 8.29 29.54
N LEU A 130 7.60 8.24 28.22
CA LEU A 130 8.12 7.20 27.36
C LEU A 130 9.63 7.28 27.20
N ASP A 131 10.18 8.48 27.02
CA ASP A 131 11.62 8.72 26.92
C ASP A 131 12.33 8.36 28.24
N GLU A 132 11.71 8.60 29.37
CA GLU A 132 12.19 8.20 30.69
C GLU A 132 12.17 6.68 30.86
N LEU A 133 11.07 6.00 30.47
CA LEU A 133 10.97 4.55 30.47
C LEU A 133 12.01 3.90 29.56
N GLN A 134 12.24 4.44 28.37
CA GLN A 134 13.27 3.92 27.46
C GLN A 134 14.67 4.04 28.07
N ARG A 135 14.98 5.17 28.70
CA ARG A 135 16.25 5.38 29.39
C ARG A 135 16.43 4.42 30.57
N HIS A 136 15.36 4.23 31.35
CA HIS A 136 15.40 3.35 32.52
C HIS A 136 15.54 1.87 32.13
N LEU A 137 14.77 1.42 31.15
CA LEU A 137 14.75 0.02 30.72
C LEU A 137 15.91 -0.34 29.77
N GLY A 138 16.54 0.65 29.14
CA GLY A 138 17.63 0.43 28.17
C GLY A 138 17.17 -0.25 26.89
N THR A 139 15.89 -0.14 26.56
CA THR A 139 15.30 -0.75 25.36
C THR A 139 14.23 0.15 24.74
N LYS A 140 13.85 -0.17 23.52
CA LYS A 140 12.79 0.56 22.81
C LYS A 140 11.43 0.27 23.40
N VAL A 141 10.73 1.33 23.79
CA VAL A 141 9.37 1.29 24.34
C VAL A 141 8.41 1.91 23.32
N ILE A 142 7.36 1.17 22.95
CA ILE A 142 6.35 1.62 22.00
C ILE A 142 4.99 1.68 22.70
N LEU A 143 4.39 2.87 22.75
CA LEU A 143 3.02 3.05 23.23
C LEU A 143 2.03 2.91 22.06
N ARG A 144 1.12 1.96 22.18
CA ARG A 144 -0.06 1.87 21.34
C ARG A 144 -1.25 2.45 22.10
N GLN A 145 -1.69 3.65 21.72
CA GLN A 145 -2.80 4.29 22.41
C GLN A 145 -4.10 3.49 22.31
N LYS A 146 -4.92 3.58 23.35
CA LYS A 146 -6.26 2.98 23.39
C LYS A 146 -7.13 3.54 22.26
N THR A 147 -7.99 2.71 21.71
CA THR A 147 -9.05 3.11 20.79
C THR A 147 -10.41 2.71 21.37
N LYS A 148 -11.51 3.15 20.74
CA LYS A 148 -12.85 2.71 21.18
C LYS A 148 -13.05 1.19 21.20
N MET A 149 -12.25 0.45 20.41
CA MET A 149 -12.39 -1.02 20.26
C MET A 149 -11.20 -1.83 20.80
N ARG A 150 -10.11 -1.19 21.25
CA ARG A 150 -8.90 -1.88 21.72
C ARG A 150 -8.27 -1.15 22.90
N PRO A 151 -7.82 -1.88 23.94
CA PRO A 151 -7.05 -1.29 25.03
C PRO A 151 -5.71 -0.71 24.53
N GLY A 152 -5.17 0.25 25.27
CA GLY A 152 -3.81 0.71 25.08
C GLY A 152 -2.81 -0.39 25.44
N GLN A 153 -1.66 -0.40 24.78
CA GLN A 153 -0.59 -1.38 25.01
C GLN A 153 0.75 -0.67 25.11
N LEU A 154 1.56 -1.07 26.05
CA LEU A 154 2.98 -0.75 26.12
C LEU A 154 3.77 -1.96 25.60
N VAL A 155 4.58 -1.79 24.57
CA VAL A 155 5.35 -2.85 23.96
C VAL A 155 6.83 -2.58 24.19
N LEU A 156 7.52 -3.51 24.84
CA LEU A 156 8.96 -3.49 25.08
C LEU A 156 9.61 -4.43 24.06
N GLU A 157 10.60 -3.95 23.32
CA GLU A 157 11.36 -4.77 22.38
C GLU A 157 12.58 -5.35 23.11
N TYR A 158 12.89 -6.63 22.90
CA TYR A 158 14.13 -7.27 23.39
C TYR A 158 14.72 -8.14 22.27
N TYR A 159 16.03 -8.33 22.29
CA TYR A 159 16.77 -9.03 21.24
C TYR A 159 17.34 -10.37 21.69
N ASP A 160 17.50 -10.58 23.00
CA ASP A 160 17.98 -11.82 23.60
C ASP A 160 17.38 -12.03 25.00
N ASP A 161 17.52 -13.25 25.52
CA ASP A 161 16.95 -13.64 26.83
C ASP A 161 17.62 -12.90 27.99
N ALA A 162 18.91 -12.55 27.89
CA ALA A 162 19.62 -11.80 28.91
C ALA A 162 19.05 -10.38 29.05
N GLN A 163 18.75 -9.73 27.92
CA GLN A 163 18.08 -8.42 27.90
C GLN A 163 16.66 -8.51 28.47
N LEU A 164 15.92 -9.58 28.15
CA LEU A 164 14.58 -9.79 28.71
C LEU A 164 14.62 -9.88 30.23
N MET A 165 15.55 -10.66 30.79
CA MET A 165 15.74 -10.77 32.26
C MET A 165 16.17 -9.43 32.87
N GLY A 166 17.03 -8.67 32.21
CA GLY A 166 17.40 -7.33 32.66
C GLY A 166 16.24 -6.34 32.68
N ILE A 167 15.33 -6.40 31.72
CA ILE A 167 14.08 -5.62 31.69
C ILE A 167 13.16 -6.06 32.84
N TYR A 168 13.00 -7.36 33.04
CA TYR A 168 12.20 -7.93 34.12
C TYR A 168 12.66 -7.42 35.50
N ASP A 169 13.97 -7.50 35.78
CA ASP A 169 14.53 -7.05 37.06
C ASP A 169 14.33 -5.54 37.32
N ARG A 170 14.34 -4.72 36.26
CA ARG A 170 14.09 -3.28 36.34
C ARG A 170 12.63 -2.91 36.52
N LEU A 171 11.72 -3.74 36.03
CA LEU A 171 10.26 -3.53 36.21
C LEU A 171 9.77 -3.91 37.60
N LEU A 172 10.51 -4.76 38.33
CA LEU A 172 10.14 -5.20 39.67
C LEU A 172 10.78 -4.39 40.82
N LYS A 173 11.68 -3.48 40.48
CA LYS A 173 12.27 -2.53 41.44
C LYS A 173 11.57 -1.18 41.43
#